data_d38a7d847e5d2011bed1297dd173335d
#
_entry.id   d38a7d847e5d2011bed1297dd173335d
#
_cell.length_a   1.000
_cell.length_b   1.000
_cell.length_c   1.000
_cell.angle_alpha   90.00
_cell.angle_beta   90.00
_cell.angle_gamma   90.00
#
_symmetry.space_group_name_H-M   'P 1'
#
loop_
_entity.id
_entity.type
_entity.pdbx_description
1 polymer ?
#
loop_
_entity_poly.entity_id
_entity_poly.type
_entity_poly.pdbx_seq_one_letter_code
_entity_poly.pdbx_strand_id
1 'polypeptide(L)'
;MKKVSYQGVQGAYSQSAAKKFFGGKIDTFGTNSFEDNDAIRATTIGEINLDSSERSASINRQKQITVPNVGDIIIGVVEANLPSMIAIMIKFVNGKKMNSDLECICVTRHIRKKNIALAKDVVKVEIISHINGTIHATIDSQELGVLFTKCRKCHGTVVKMRDAVKCKDCGWIDDRKLSTEFGKSEFLI
;
A
#
# COMPACT_ATOMS: atom_id res chain seq x y z
N MET A 1 28.88 -2.80 -16.06
CA MET A 1 27.71 -1.88 -15.98
C MET A 1 28.22 -0.46 -16.17
N LYS A 2 27.85 0.25 -17.25
CA LYS A 2 28.22 1.66 -17.42
C LYS A 2 27.23 2.51 -16.66
N LYS A 3 27.68 3.17 -15.57
CA LYS A 3 26.88 4.17 -14.86
C LYS A 3 26.76 5.40 -15.75
N VAL A 4 25.56 5.79 -16.10
CA VAL A 4 25.27 7.09 -16.71
C VAL A 4 24.73 7.98 -15.60
N SER A 5 25.54 8.93 -15.13
CA SER A 5 25.10 9.92 -14.16
C SER A 5 24.43 11.07 -14.89
N TYR A 6 23.22 11.43 -14.48
CA TYR A 6 22.53 12.64 -14.92
C TYR A 6 22.75 13.76 -13.92
N GLN A 7 23.43 14.81 -14.35
CA GLN A 7 23.41 16.11 -13.68
C GLN A 7 22.35 16.98 -14.37
N GLY A 8 21.24 17.20 -13.68
CA GLY A 8 20.20 18.11 -14.15
C GLY A 8 18.83 17.75 -13.55
N VAL A 9 18.03 18.76 -13.35
CA VAL A 9 16.77 18.78 -12.59
C VAL A 9 15.64 17.92 -13.19
N GLN A 10 15.82 17.26 -14.30
CA GLN A 10 14.97 16.22 -14.89
C GLN A 10 15.82 15.49 -15.92
N GLY A 11 16.18 14.26 -15.62
CA GLY A 11 16.99 13.47 -16.53
C GLY A 11 16.29 13.23 -17.86
N ALA A 12 16.75 13.89 -18.90
CA ALA A 12 16.32 13.64 -20.26
C ALA A 12 17.36 12.77 -20.97
N TYR A 13 16.92 11.67 -21.58
CA TYR A 13 17.75 10.85 -22.43
C TYR A 13 17.55 11.31 -23.88
N SER A 14 18.45 12.12 -24.40
CA SER A 14 18.32 12.69 -25.73
C SER A 14 18.56 11.66 -26.85
N GLN A 15 18.01 11.91 -28.03
CA GLN A 15 18.27 11.10 -29.22
C GLN A 15 19.75 10.99 -29.57
N SER A 16 20.56 12.02 -29.24
CA SER A 16 22.01 11.96 -29.40
C SER A 16 22.68 10.93 -28.47
N ALA A 17 22.17 10.79 -27.23
CA ALA A 17 22.62 9.76 -26.31
C ALA A 17 22.13 8.36 -26.76
N ALA A 18 20.91 8.24 -27.26
CA ALA A 18 20.40 7.00 -27.83
C ALA A 18 21.26 6.54 -29.01
N LYS A 19 21.64 7.44 -29.92
CA LYS A 19 22.52 7.14 -31.03
C LYS A 19 23.90 6.65 -30.58
N LYS A 20 24.43 7.21 -29.49
CA LYS A 20 25.73 6.82 -28.94
C LYS A 20 25.70 5.42 -28.30
N PHE A 21 24.61 5.04 -27.63
CA PHE A 21 24.49 3.77 -26.91
C PHE A 21 23.90 2.64 -27.72
N PHE A 22 22.95 2.94 -28.62
CA PHE A 22 22.21 1.95 -29.39
C PHE A 22 22.49 2.00 -30.89
N GLY A 23 23.31 2.97 -31.34
CA GLY A 23 23.57 3.17 -32.77
C GLY A 23 22.37 3.69 -33.57
N GLY A 24 21.27 4.07 -32.93
CA GLY A 24 20.06 4.52 -33.55
C GLY A 24 19.06 5.17 -32.59
N LYS A 25 17.82 5.31 -33.07
CA LYS A 25 16.70 5.86 -32.30
C LYS A 25 16.26 4.84 -31.27
N ILE A 26 15.84 5.31 -30.07
CA ILE A 26 15.10 4.51 -29.11
C ILE A 26 13.66 4.41 -29.59
N ASP A 27 13.17 3.21 -29.79
CA ASP A 27 11.83 2.97 -30.34
C ASP A 27 10.76 2.88 -29.26
N THR A 28 11.16 2.55 -28.02
CA THR A 28 10.24 2.38 -26.88
C THR A 28 10.81 2.97 -25.60
N PHE A 29 9.90 3.40 -24.72
CA PHE A 29 10.21 3.79 -23.35
C PHE A 29 9.58 2.77 -22.39
N GLY A 30 10.35 2.37 -21.38
CA GLY A 30 9.93 1.41 -20.38
C GLY A 30 9.35 2.08 -19.13
N THR A 31 9.29 1.32 -18.04
CA THR A 31 8.78 1.78 -16.74
C THR A 31 9.46 3.05 -16.23
N ASN A 32 8.68 3.95 -15.64
CA ASN A 32 9.13 5.21 -15.03
C ASN A 32 9.83 6.18 -16.02
N SER A 33 9.46 6.12 -17.29
CA SER A 33 9.91 7.05 -18.32
C SER A 33 8.78 7.38 -19.29
N PHE A 34 8.91 8.49 -20.00
CA PHE A 34 7.97 8.92 -21.03
C PHE A 34 8.72 9.66 -22.16
N GLU A 35 8.14 9.66 -23.33
CA GLU A 35 8.66 10.41 -24.47
C GLU A 35 8.19 11.87 -24.43
N ASP A 36 9.11 12.78 -24.61
CA ASP A 36 8.86 14.21 -24.70
C ASP A 36 9.66 14.76 -25.90
N ASN A 37 8.96 14.95 -27.03
CA ASN A 37 9.55 15.35 -28.32
C ASN A 37 10.72 14.42 -28.73
N ASP A 38 11.95 14.92 -28.72
CA ASP A 38 13.14 14.19 -29.13
C ASP A 38 13.91 13.55 -27.97
N ALA A 39 13.29 13.43 -26.80
CA ALA A 39 13.96 12.90 -25.60
C ALA A 39 13.06 11.95 -24.79
N ILE A 40 13.67 10.93 -24.19
CA ILE A 40 13.02 10.12 -23.16
C ILE A 40 13.34 10.72 -21.81
N ARG A 41 12.31 11.09 -21.06
CA ARG A 41 12.42 11.70 -19.74
C ARG A 41 12.08 10.70 -18.65
N ALA A 42 12.83 10.73 -17.57
CA ALA A 42 12.56 9.97 -16.36
C ALA A 42 11.41 10.64 -15.56
N THR A 43 10.47 9.86 -15.06
CA THR A 43 9.43 10.31 -14.12
C THR A 43 9.86 10.16 -12.67
N THR A 44 11.01 9.50 -12.42
CA THR A 44 11.52 9.23 -11.08
C THR A 44 13.05 9.17 -11.05
N ILE A 45 13.62 9.26 -9.85
CA ILE A 45 15.05 9.09 -9.63
C ILE A 45 15.36 7.60 -9.43
N GLY A 46 16.35 7.06 -10.16
CA GLY A 46 16.74 5.66 -10.07
C GLY A 46 17.91 5.30 -10.97
N GLU A 47 18.20 4.01 -11.07
CA GLU A 47 19.19 3.48 -12.00
C GLU A 47 18.56 3.28 -13.39
N ILE A 48 19.29 3.71 -14.43
CA ILE A 48 18.87 3.50 -15.81
C ILE A 48 19.14 2.06 -16.19
N ASN A 49 18.13 1.40 -16.72
CA ASN A 49 18.23 0.14 -17.41
C ASN A 49 18.02 0.37 -18.92
N LEU A 50 19.02 -0.01 -19.72
CA LEU A 50 19.00 0.11 -21.18
C LEU A 50 18.99 -1.30 -21.77
N ASP A 51 17.92 -1.66 -22.45
CA ASP A 51 17.81 -2.91 -23.18
C ASP A 51 18.13 -2.67 -24.65
N SER A 52 19.26 -3.22 -25.09
CA SER A 52 19.72 -3.07 -26.48
C SER A 52 18.94 -3.92 -27.48
N SER A 53 18.33 -5.02 -27.02
CA SER A 53 17.57 -5.93 -27.88
C SER A 53 16.18 -5.34 -28.21
N GLU A 54 15.55 -4.74 -27.21
CA GLU A 54 14.24 -4.09 -27.35
C GLU A 54 14.32 -2.60 -27.63
N ARG A 55 15.57 -2.05 -27.70
CA ARG A 55 15.83 -0.62 -27.85
C ARG A 55 15.01 0.24 -26.89
N SER A 56 14.89 -0.24 -25.64
CA SER A 56 14.11 0.41 -24.60
C SER A 56 15.00 1.02 -23.53
N ALA A 57 14.53 2.11 -22.94
CA ALA A 57 15.13 2.75 -21.76
C ALA A 57 14.12 2.79 -20.63
N SER A 58 14.48 2.29 -19.46
CA SER A 58 13.64 2.31 -18.26
C SER A 58 14.44 2.76 -17.04
N ILE A 59 13.73 3.18 -15.99
CA ILE A 59 14.35 3.60 -14.72
C ILE A 59 13.94 2.62 -13.62
N ASN A 60 14.93 1.99 -13.00
CA ASN A 60 14.75 1.19 -11.82
C ASN A 60 14.91 2.06 -10.56
N ARG A 61 13.83 2.18 -9.78
CA ARG A 61 13.88 2.92 -8.51
C ARG A 61 14.76 2.19 -7.50
N GLN A 62 15.68 2.88 -6.85
CA GLN A 62 16.48 2.34 -5.73
C GLN A 62 15.66 2.23 -4.43
N LYS A 63 14.64 3.06 -4.23
CA LYS A 63 13.63 2.93 -3.16
C LYS A 63 12.27 2.89 -3.81
N GLN A 64 11.68 1.71 -3.91
CA GLN A 64 10.28 1.58 -4.27
C GLN A 64 9.44 2.12 -3.11
N ILE A 65 8.73 3.23 -3.35
CA ILE A 65 7.45 3.43 -2.69
C ILE A 65 6.56 2.37 -3.34
N THR A 66 6.47 1.23 -2.70
CA THR A 66 5.66 0.12 -3.22
C THR A 66 4.22 0.48 -2.94
N VAL A 67 3.53 1.06 -3.93
CA VAL A 67 2.07 1.17 -3.86
C VAL A 67 1.52 -0.25 -3.88
N PRO A 68 0.69 -0.64 -2.92
CA PRO A 68 0.10 -1.98 -2.90
C PRO A 68 -0.71 -2.23 -4.17
N ASN A 69 -0.68 -3.44 -4.70
CA ASN A 69 -1.46 -3.84 -5.87
C ASN A 69 -2.84 -4.39 -5.46
N VAL A 70 -3.73 -4.50 -6.42
CA VAL A 70 -5.02 -5.19 -6.23
C VAL A 70 -4.74 -6.66 -5.88
N GLY A 71 -5.41 -7.16 -4.83
CA GLY A 71 -5.20 -8.50 -4.26
C GLY A 71 -4.15 -8.56 -3.15
N ASP A 72 -3.40 -7.48 -2.89
CA ASP A 72 -2.44 -7.46 -1.78
C ASP A 72 -3.17 -7.41 -0.42
N ILE A 73 -2.63 -8.16 0.53
CA ILE A 73 -3.10 -8.18 1.91
C ILE A 73 -2.36 -7.11 2.71
N ILE A 74 -3.13 -6.22 3.31
CA ILE A 74 -2.64 -5.09 4.08
C ILE A 74 -2.89 -5.32 5.56
N ILE A 75 -1.90 -5.00 6.38
CA ILE A 75 -2.09 -4.77 7.80
C ILE A 75 -1.84 -3.29 8.07
N GLY A 76 -2.81 -2.65 8.69
CA GLY A 76 -2.76 -1.21 8.94
C GLY A 76 -3.45 -0.81 10.23
N VAL A 77 -3.33 0.46 10.56
CA VAL A 77 -3.95 1.08 11.72
C VAL A 77 -5.09 1.96 11.25
N VAL A 78 -6.25 1.82 11.86
CA VAL A 78 -7.41 2.70 11.58
C VAL A 78 -7.12 4.08 12.13
N GLU A 79 -7.03 5.07 11.25
CA GLU A 79 -6.84 6.48 11.62
C GLU A 79 -8.16 7.21 11.83
N ALA A 80 -9.14 6.95 10.96
CA ALA A 80 -10.45 7.57 11.06
C ALA A 80 -11.58 6.54 10.82
N ASN A 81 -12.66 6.71 11.58
CA ASN A 81 -13.89 5.94 11.42
C ASN A 81 -15.01 6.90 11.03
N LEU A 82 -15.49 6.78 9.79
CA LEU A 82 -16.60 7.53 9.23
C LEU A 82 -17.85 6.63 9.16
N PRO A 83 -19.05 7.18 9.03
CA PRO A 83 -20.30 6.38 9.09
C PRO A 83 -20.38 5.24 8.06
N SER A 84 -19.71 5.35 6.92
CA SER A 84 -19.81 4.38 5.81
C SER A 84 -18.46 3.82 5.36
N MET A 85 -17.36 4.27 5.96
CA MET A 85 -16.02 3.87 5.58
C MET A 85 -15.02 4.07 6.73
N ILE A 86 -13.88 3.40 6.66
CA ILE A 86 -12.73 3.61 7.55
C ILE A 86 -11.51 3.98 6.73
N ALA A 87 -10.72 4.91 7.22
CA ALA A 87 -9.40 5.25 6.69
C ALA A 87 -8.35 4.47 7.46
N ILE A 88 -7.45 3.80 6.75
CA ILE A 88 -6.47 2.88 7.30
C ILE A 88 -5.08 3.31 6.83
N MET A 89 -4.18 3.61 7.76
CA MET A 89 -2.76 3.83 7.50
C MET A 89 -2.08 2.48 7.29
N ILE A 90 -1.51 2.27 6.12
CA ILE A 90 -0.86 1.01 5.74
C ILE A 90 0.48 0.89 6.48
N LYS A 91 0.70 -0.23 7.16
CA LYS A 91 1.97 -0.52 7.85
C LYS A 91 2.71 -1.72 7.25
N PHE A 92 1.98 -2.73 6.78
CA PHE A 92 2.56 -3.91 6.14
C PHE A 92 1.76 -4.26 4.87
N VAL A 93 2.48 -4.73 3.85
CA VAL A 93 1.93 -5.28 2.60
C VAL A 93 2.49 -6.69 2.43
N ASN A 94 1.62 -7.70 2.38
CA ASN A 94 1.99 -9.11 2.27
C ASN A 94 3.09 -9.52 3.28
N GLY A 95 2.96 -9.08 4.55
CA GLY A 95 3.90 -9.35 5.63
C GLY A 95 5.18 -8.51 5.62
N LYS A 96 5.43 -7.68 4.58
CA LYS A 96 6.60 -6.79 4.51
C LYS A 96 6.25 -5.41 5.03
N LYS A 97 7.08 -4.88 5.94
CA LYS A 97 6.90 -3.54 6.49
C LYS A 97 7.01 -2.47 5.41
N MET A 98 6.06 -1.56 5.39
CA MET A 98 6.11 -0.36 4.55
C MET A 98 6.91 0.76 5.22
N ASN A 99 7.66 1.50 4.41
CA ASN A 99 8.41 2.68 4.85
C ASN A 99 7.77 4.00 4.37
N SER A 100 6.56 3.95 3.87
CA SER A 100 5.80 5.10 3.40
C SER A 100 4.47 5.21 4.14
N ASP A 101 4.01 6.43 4.38
CA ASP A 101 2.72 6.70 5.00
C ASP A 101 1.65 6.78 3.90
N LEU A 102 1.23 5.60 3.43
CA LEU A 102 0.11 5.46 2.50
C LEU A 102 -1.16 5.11 3.26
N GLU A 103 -2.27 5.66 2.80
CA GLU A 103 -3.60 5.35 3.34
C GLU A 103 -4.43 4.59 2.32
N CYS A 104 -5.31 3.73 2.81
CA CYS A 104 -6.39 3.15 2.02
C CYS A 104 -7.74 3.37 2.69
N ILE A 105 -8.78 3.37 1.86
CA ILE A 105 -10.17 3.53 2.30
C ILE A 105 -10.88 2.18 2.18
N CYS A 106 -11.51 1.74 3.26
CA CYS A 106 -12.34 0.55 3.27
C CYS A 106 -13.80 0.94 3.48
N VAL A 107 -14.66 0.61 2.50
CA VAL A 107 -16.12 0.86 2.58
C VAL A 107 -16.76 -0.18 3.48
N THR A 108 -17.56 0.27 4.45
CA THR A 108 -18.13 -0.57 5.52
C THR A 108 -19.64 -0.54 5.61
N ARG A 109 -20.32 0.28 4.80
CA ARG A 109 -21.78 0.50 4.84
C ARG A 109 -22.67 -0.75 4.68
N HIS A 110 -22.13 -1.79 4.04
CA HIS A 110 -22.84 -3.06 3.79
C HIS A 110 -22.70 -4.05 4.95
N ILE A 111 -21.81 -3.81 5.90
CA ILE A 111 -21.58 -4.69 7.05
C ILE A 111 -22.52 -4.29 8.18
N ARG A 112 -23.41 -5.21 8.57
CA ARG A 112 -24.43 -4.99 9.63
C ARG A 112 -23.82 -5.16 11.02
N LYS A 113 -22.91 -4.26 11.42
CA LYS A 113 -22.35 -4.20 12.78
C LYS A 113 -22.33 -2.75 13.26
N LYS A 114 -22.56 -2.53 14.55
CA LYS A 114 -22.54 -1.20 15.16
C LYS A 114 -21.18 -0.54 15.03
N ASN A 115 -20.13 -1.30 15.30
CA ASN A 115 -18.74 -0.87 15.14
C ASN A 115 -17.96 -1.97 14.40
N ILE A 116 -17.46 -1.69 13.22
CA ILE A 116 -16.67 -2.63 12.45
C ILE A 116 -15.23 -2.60 12.93
N ALA A 117 -14.68 -1.41 13.05
CA ALA A 117 -13.38 -1.11 13.65
C ALA A 117 -13.45 0.29 14.25
N LEU A 118 -12.57 0.61 15.18
CA LEU A 118 -12.43 1.95 15.75
C LEU A 118 -11.03 2.50 15.47
N ALA A 119 -10.90 3.82 15.59
CA ALA A 119 -9.59 4.48 15.49
C ALA A 119 -8.58 3.80 16.42
N LYS A 120 -7.37 3.58 15.90
CA LYS A 120 -6.24 2.85 16.50
C LYS A 120 -6.39 1.33 16.57
N ASP A 121 -7.48 0.75 16.06
CA ASP A 121 -7.53 -0.70 15.84
C ASP A 121 -6.53 -1.10 14.75
N VAL A 122 -5.87 -2.24 14.93
CA VAL A 122 -5.06 -2.87 13.89
C VAL A 122 -5.94 -3.79 13.08
N VAL A 123 -5.96 -3.60 11.78
CA VAL A 123 -6.86 -4.32 10.87
C VAL A 123 -6.10 -5.00 9.74
N LYS A 124 -6.64 -6.13 9.29
CA LYS A 124 -6.24 -6.85 8.09
C LYS A 124 -7.29 -6.62 7.01
N VAL A 125 -6.89 -6.11 5.86
CA VAL A 125 -7.76 -5.80 4.73
C VAL A 125 -7.10 -6.23 3.42
N GLU A 126 -7.87 -6.35 2.35
CA GLU A 126 -7.40 -6.68 1.00
C GLU A 126 -7.65 -5.50 0.06
N ILE A 127 -6.68 -5.18 -0.78
CA ILE A 127 -6.82 -4.12 -1.79
C ILE A 127 -7.68 -4.62 -2.96
N ILE A 128 -8.73 -3.87 -3.28
CA ILE A 128 -9.67 -4.23 -4.35
C ILE A 128 -9.58 -3.33 -5.58
N SER A 129 -9.14 -2.09 -5.44
CA SER A 129 -9.01 -1.18 -6.58
C SER A 129 -8.18 0.07 -6.27
N HIS A 130 -7.76 0.73 -7.34
CA HIS A 130 -7.16 2.06 -7.31
C HIS A 130 -8.03 2.97 -8.17
N ILE A 131 -8.68 3.95 -7.56
CA ILE A 131 -9.59 4.88 -8.26
C ILE A 131 -9.21 6.30 -7.88
N ASN A 132 -8.96 7.14 -8.89
CA ASN A 132 -8.62 8.56 -8.71
C ASN A 132 -7.48 8.83 -7.72
N GLY A 133 -6.45 7.99 -7.73
CA GLY A 133 -5.31 8.10 -6.82
C GLY A 133 -5.56 7.60 -5.40
N THR A 134 -6.76 7.10 -5.11
CA THR A 134 -7.13 6.52 -3.81
C THR A 134 -7.06 5.01 -3.86
N ILE A 135 -6.48 4.41 -2.83
CA ILE A 135 -6.40 2.96 -2.66
C ILE A 135 -7.66 2.49 -1.94
N HIS A 136 -8.41 1.59 -2.56
CA HIS A 136 -9.63 1.03 -1.98
C HIS A 136 -9.39 -0.40 -1.50
N ALA A 137 -9.88 -0.69 -0.31
CA ALA A 137 -9.75 -1.99 0.34
C ALA A 137 -11.11 -2.56 0.76
N THR A 138 -11.16 -3.87 0.98
CA THR A 138 -12.29 -4.57 1.57
C THR A 138 -11.91 -5.26 2.87
N ILE A 139 -12.91 -5.46 3.72
CA ILE A 139 -12.79 -6.17 5.00
C ILE A 139 -13.79 -7.34 5.09
N ASP A 140 -14.42 -7.73 3.97
CA ASP A 140 -15.61 -8.59 3.97
C ASP A 140 -15.33 -10.05 4.29
N SER A 141 -14.20 -10.61 3.83
CA SER A 141 -13.92 -12.02 4.07
C SER A 141 -13.72 -12.32 5.56
N GLN A 142 -13.89 -13.58 5.96
CA GLN A 142 -13.75 -13.99 7.37
C GLN A 142 -12.33 -13.84 7.91
N GLU A 143 -11.34 -13.93 7.04
CA GLU A 143 -9.92 -13.77 7.38
C GLU A 143 -9.52 -12.31 7.59
N LEU A 144 -10.30 -11.39 7.02
CA LEU A 144 -10.10 -9.96 7.15
C LEU A 144 -10.83 -9.43 8.38
N GLY A 145 -10.38 -8.31 8.91
CA GLY A 145 -11.00 -7.70 10.08
C GLY A 145 -9.98 -7.18 11.09
N VAL A 146 -10.46 -6.89 12.28
CA VAL A 146 -9.63 -6.42 13.38
C VAL A 146 -8.74 -7.55 13.88
N LEU A 147 -7.44 -7.31 13.96
CA LEU A 147 -6.42 -8.18 14.51
C LEU A 147 -6.13 -7.85 15.97
N PHE A 148 -6.07 -6.55 16.30
CA PHE A 148 -5.86 -6.04 17.65
C PHE A 148 -6.71 -4.83 17.91
N THR A 149 -7.24 -4.76 19.12
CA THR A 149 -7.98 -3.61 19.63
C THR A 149 -7.78 -3.49 21.14
N LYS A 150 -8.08 -2.33 21.68
CA LYS A 150 -8.16 -2.08 23.12
C LYS A 150 -9.58 -1.73 23.53
N CYS A 151 -9.87 -1.84 24.81
CA CYS A 151 -11.16 -1.44 25.34
C CYS A 151 -11.39 0.05 25.08
N ARG A 152 -12.53 0.38 24.47
CA ARG A 152 -12.91 1.78 24.21
C ARG A 152 -13.11 2.60 25.48
N LYS A 153 -13.51 1.96 26.60
CA LYS A 153 -13.86 2.63 27.86
C LYS A 153 -12.65 2.85 28.78
N CYS A 154 -11.81 1.84 28.96
CA CYS A 154 -10.71 1.89 29.91
C CYS A 154 -9.33 1.62 29.29
N HIS A 155 -9.26 1.41 27.97
CA HIS A 155 -8.05 1.05 27.22
C HIS A 155 -7.38 -0.26 27.65
N GLY A 156 -8.03 -1.04 28.49
CA GLY A 156 -7.56 -2.33 28.96
C GLY A 156 -7.59 -3.42 27.90
N THR A 157 -7.07 -4.59 28.26
CA THR A 157 -6.97 -5.75 27.37
C THR A 157 -8.35 -6.35 27.10
N VAL A 158 -8.61 -6.69 25.84
CA VAL A 158 -9.85 -7.34 25.42
C VAL A 158 -9.63 -8.78 25.01
N VAL A 159 -10.67 -9.59 25.14
CA VAL A 159 -10.73 -10.97 24.65
C VAL A 159 -11.87 -11.13 23.67
N LYS A 160 -11.69 -12.03 22.71
CA LYS A 160 -12.72 -12.41 21.76
C LYS A 160 -13.89 -13.08 22.46
N MET A 161 -15.09 -12.64 22.19
CA MET A 161 -16.34 -13.23 22.66
C MET A 161 -17.30 -13.37 21.47
N ARG A 162 -17.26 -14.52 20.79
CA ARG A 162 -17.98 -14.74 19.50
C ARG A 162 -17.57 -13.65 18.48
N ASP A 163 -18.52 -12.81 18.07
CA ASP A 163 -18.34 -11.74 17.08
C ASP A 163 -18.07 -10.36 17.71
N ALA A 164 -17.81 -10.30 19.00
CA ALA A 164 -17.55 -9.09 19.76
C ALA A 164 -16.26 -9.23 20.59
N VAL A 165 -15.87 -8.17 21.22
CA VAL A 165 -14.76 -8.15 22.21
C VAL A 165 -15.30 -7.81 23.58
N LYS A 166 -14.77 -8.46 24.61
CA LYS A 166 -15.05 -8.16 26.02
C LYS A 166 -13.77 -7.71 26.72
N CYS A 167 -13.84 -6.60 27.42
CA CYS A 167 -12.73 -6.13 28.25
C CYS A 167 -12.56 -7.02 29.50
N LYS A 168 -11.32 -7.40 29.79
CA LYS A 168 -10.99 -8.17 31.01
C LYS A 168 -11.13 -7.32 32.26
N ASP A 169 -10.82 -6.02 32.16
CA ASP A 169 -10.70 -5.13 33.32
C ASP A 169 -12.06 -4.53 33.73
N CYS A 170 -12.81 -3.99 32.77
CA CYS A 170 -14.09 -3.30 33.06
C CYS A 170 -15.34 -4.04 32.60
N GLY A 171 -15.21 -5.22 32.01
CA GLY A 171 -16.32 -6.03 31.51
C GLY A 171 -17.07 -5.46 30.29
N TRP A 172 -16.65 -4.30 29.75
CA TRP A 172 -17.30 -3.68 28.61
C TRP A 172 -17.28 -4.59 27.38
N ILE A 173 -18.43 -4.70 26.70
CA ILE A 173 -18.57 -5.48 25.49
C ILE A 173 -18.79 -4.50 24.34
N ASP A 174 -18.07 -4.71 23.23
CA ASP A 174 -18.17 -3.87 22.05
C ASP A 174 -18.08 -4.72 20.77
N ASP A 175 -18.84 -4.29 19.74
CA ASP A 175 -18.83 -4.97 18.45
C ASP A 175 -17.54 -4.66 17.71
N ARG A 176 -17.01 -5.67 17.00
CA ARG A 176 -15.95 -5.54 16.03
C ARG A 176 -16.13 -6.59 14.94
N LYS A 177 -15.70 -6.28 13.73
CA LYS A 177 -15.48 -7.32 12.73
C LYS A 177 -14.12 -7.93 12.95
N LEU A 178 -14.09 -9.03 13.68
CA LEU A 178 -12.85 -9.72 14.04
C LEU A 178 -12.35 -10.59 12.88
N SER A 179 -11.05 -10.56 12.62
CA SER A 179 -10.37 -11.54 11.78
C SER A 179 -10.35 -12.90 12.47
N THR A 180 -10.24 -13.99 11.71
CA THR A 180 -9.94 -15.34 12.24
C THR A 180 -8.62 -15.38 13.00
N GLU A 181 -7.71 -14.46 12.70
CA GLU A 181 -6.38 -14.32 13.33
C GLU A 181 -6.37 -13.33 14.51
N PHE A 182 -7.52 -12.89 15.00
CA PHE A 182 -7.60 -11.95 16.12
C PHE A 182 -6.81 -12.43 17.35
N GLY A 183 -5.94 -11.57 17.85
CA GLY A 183 -5.08 -11.84 19.01
C GLY A 183 -3.82 -12.67 18.72
N LYS A 184 -3.57 -13.09 17.49
CA LYS A 184 -2.31 -13.71 17.09
C LYS A 184 -1.30 -12.63 16.72
N SER A 185 -0.03 -12.81 17.10
CA SER A 185 1.05 -11.83 16.85
C SER A 185 2.06 -12.27 15.78
N GLU A 186 1.82 -13.39 15.12
CA GLU A 186 2.75 -14.00 14.15
C GLU A 186 3.08 -13.12 12.94
N PHE A 187 2.29 -12.09 12.69
CA PHE A 187 2.51 -11.13 11.58
C PHE A 187 3.38 -9.91 11.98
N LEU A 188 3.86 -9.86 13.21
CA LEU A 188 4.73 -8.79 13.72
C LEU A 188 6.22 -9.15 13.71
N ILE A 189 6.58 -10.26 13.03
CA ILE A 189 7.97 -10.74 12.94
C ILE A 189 8.67 -10.13 11.74
#